data_09303a148804f519089fc2dc484a845f
#
_entry.id   09303a148804f519089fc2dc484a845f
#
_cell.length_a   1.000
_cell.length_b   1.000
_cell.length_c   1.000
_cell.angle_alpha   90.00
_cell.angle_beta   90.00
_cell.angle_gamma   90.00
#
_symmetry.space_group_name_H-M   'P 1'
#
loop_
_entity.id
_entity.type
_entity.pdbx_description
1 polymer ?
#
loop_
_entity_poly.entity_id
_entity_poly.type
_entity_poly.pdbx_seq_one_letter_code
_entity_poly.pdbx_strand_id
1 'polypeptide(L)'
;MDRRKSLKLIVTGAIATPIAIAGCKTDDKKSTGSADDVKFSLDRNPDELKYERKLLAEEKFFTDHEMATITILADIIIPKDEISGSASEAKVPEFIEFIVHDMPSHQVPMKGGLRWLDMQSLKSYEKPFKDCAQQQQIELIDKIAYPKKAKPEMSQGVKFFSLMRNLTATGFYTSEIGVKDIGYAGNKATQWNGVPDEVLQQYKLAYTEKELKECVSFNNK
;
A
#
# COMPACT_ATOMS: atom_id res chain seq x y z
N MET A 1 5.12 -11.80 37.75
CA MET A 1 4.63 -10.51 38.26
C MET A 1 3.11 -10.49 38.18
N ASP A 2 2.44 -10.17 39.28
CA ASP A 2 0.99 -10.23 39.39
C ASP A 2 0.38 -8.98 38.72
N ARG A 3 -0.56 -9.17 37.77
CA ARG A 3 -1.21 -8.10 36.97
C ARG A 3 -1.82 -6.97 37.83
N ARG A 4 -2.22 -7.27 39.07
CA ARG A 4 -2.75 -6.30 40.04
C ARG A 4 -1.66 -5.37 40.63
N LYS A 5 -0.40 -5.80 40.66
CA LYS A 5 0.72 -4.97 41.13
C LYS A 5 1.16 -3.96 40.09
N SER A 6 1.09 -4.31 38.78
CA SER A 6 1.41 -3.39 37.69
C SER A 6 0.39 -2.23 37.59
N LEU A 7 -0.90 -2.53 37.79
CA LEU A 7 -1.94 -1.48 37.80
C LEU A 7 -1.82 -0.49 38.97
N LYS A 8 -1.39 -0.97 40.16
CA LYS A 8 -1.16 -0.09 41.33
C LYS A 8 0.06 0.83 41.12
N LEU A 9 1.08 0.39 40.40
CA LEU A 9 2.25 1.21 40.08
C LEU A 9 1.91 2.34 39.07
N ILE A 10 1.00 2.11 38.15
CA ILE A 10 0.53 3.13 37.18
C ILE A 10 -0.26 4.22 37.91
N VAL A 11 -1.13 3.86 38.86
CA VAL A 11 -1.96 4.81 39.60
C VAL A 11 -1.16 5.66 40.58
N THR A 12 -0.09 5.11 41.21
CA THR A 12 0.75 5.86 42.14
C THR A 12 1.77 6.74 41.43
N GLY A 13 2.12 6.48 40.16
CA GLY A 13 3.01 7.33 39.36
C GLY A 13 2.35 8.61 38.83
N ALA A 14 1.01 8.68 38.80
CA ALA A 14 0.26 9.78 38.22
C ALA A 14 0.03 11.00 39.17
N ILE A 15 0.44 10.92 40.45
CA ILE A 15 0.14 11.99 41.44
C ILE A 15 1.36 12.88 41.76
N ALA A 16 2.55 12.64 41.21
CA ALA A 16 3.78 13.30 41.66
C ALA A 16 4.47 14.22 40.66
N THR A 17 3.81 14.76 39.64
CA THR A 17 4.40 15.84 38.84
C THR A 17 3.35 16.84 38.34
N PRO A 18 3.21 18.00 38.97
CA PRO A 18 2.75 19.18 38.24
C PRO A 18 3.96 19.77 37.55
N ILE A 19 3.89 20.13 36.27
CA ILE A 19 4.59 21.29 35.72
C ILE A 19 4.84 21.16 34.22
N ALA A 20 4.46 22.26 33.58
CA ALA A 20 4.90 22.82 32.32
C ALA A 20 4.29 22.23 31.06
N ILE A 21 3.06 22.63 30.77
CA ILE A 21 2.60 22.87 29.41
C ILE A 21 3.31 24.14 28.90
N ALA A 22 4.46 23.93 28.25
CA ALA A 22 5.07 24.97 27.42
C ALA A 22 4.72 24.62 25.95
N GLY A 23 4.00 25.55 25.32
CA GLY A 23 3.48 25.36 23.98
C GLY A 23 4.57 25.10 22.95
N CYS A 24 4.38 24.04 22.16
CA CYS A 24 5.12 23.86 20.93
C CYS A 24 4.61 24.86 19.90
N LYS A 25 5.43 25.86 19.59
CA LYS A 25 5.32 26.63 18.35
C LYS A 25 5.67 25.70 17.19
N THR A 26 4.75 25.56 16.26
CA THR A 26 5.00 24.95 14.96
C THR A 26 5.88 25.88 14.13
N ASP A 27 7.17 25.54 14.03
CA ASP A 27 8.03 26.13 13.00
C ASP A 27 7.95 25.28 11.73
N ASP A 28 7.34 25.85 10.71
CA ASP A 28 7.38 25.34 9.33
C ASP A 28 8.82 25.42 8.79
N LYS A 29 9.59 24.35 8.99
CA LYS A 29 10.84 24.15 8.26
C LYS A 29 10.63 23.05 7.20
N LYS A 30 10.61 23.46 5.93
CA LYS A 30 10.85 22.58 4.78
C LYS A 30 12.11 21.76 5.04
N SER A 31 11.93 20.48 5.30
CA SER A 31 13.02 19.52 5.45
C SER A 31 13.31 18.89 4.09
N THR A 32 14.39 19.35 3.47
CA THR A 32 15.11 18.58 2.46
C THR A 32 15.99 17.57 3.23
N GLY A 33 15.39 16.53 3.77
CA GLY A 33 16.11 15.52 4.54
C GLY A 33 16.70 14.46 3.63
N SER A 34 17.97 14.19 3.81
CA SER A 34 18.67 12.99 3.37
C SER A 34 18.02 11.75 4.02
N ALA A 35 18.16 10.58 3.38
CA ALA A 35 17.59 9.31 3.87
C ALA A 35 18.01 8.92 5.31
N ASP A 36 19.00 9.60 5.88
CA ASP A 36 19.50 9.37 7.24
C ASP A 36 18.65 10.04 8.35
N ASP A 37 17.70 10.92 8.01
CA ASP A 37 16.95 11.74 8.98
C ASP A 37 15.51 11.28 9.26
N VAL A 38 15.09 10.12 8.76
CA VAL A 38 13.75 9.59 9.07
C VAL A 38 13.79 9.02 10.49
N LYS A 39 13.49 9.85 11.47
CA LYS A 39 13.26 9.41 12.86
C LYS A 39 11.86 8.78 12.91
N PHE A 40 11.83 7.46 12.77
CA PHE A 40 10.61 6.71 13.07
C PHE A 40 10.37 6.79 14.59
N SER A 41 9.30 7.48 15.00
CA SER A 41 8.87 7.59 16.41
C SER A 41 8.17 6.33 16.93
N LEU A 42 8.12 5.26 16.13
CA LEU A 42 7.52 3.99 16.47
C LEU A 42 8.51 3.12 17.27
N ASP A 43 8.00 2.51 18.32
CA ASP A 43 8.72 1.50 19.11
C ASP A 43 8.82 0.19 18.28
N ARG A 44 9.73 0.20 17.30
CA ARG A 44 9.98 -0.93 16.40
C ARG A 44 11.14 -1.77 16.92
N ASN A 45 11.09 -3.07 16.64
CA ASN A 45 12.17 -3.97 16.96
C ASN A 45 13.49 -3.49 16.31
N PRO A 46 14.59 -3.32 17.09
CA PRO A 46 15.88 -2.88 16.57
C PRO A 46 16.46 -3.77 15.46
N ASP A 47 16.19 -5.08 15.50
CA ASP A 47 16.67 -6.01 14.47
C ASP A 47 15.95 -5.81 13.13
N GLU A 48 14.64 -5.49 13.15
CA GLU A 48 13.88 -5.14 11.95
C GLU A 48 14.42 -3.85 11.33
N LEU A 49 14.68 -2.82 12.13
CA LEU A 49 15.25 -1.56 11.66
C LEU A 49 16.65 -1.77 11.05
N LYS A 50 17.47 -2.65 11.65
CA LYS A 50 18.79 -2.98 11.12
C LYS A 50 18.70 -3.72 9.79
N TYR A 51 17.75 -4.65 9.67
CA TYR A 51 17.50 -5.38 8.44
C TYR A 51 17.03 -4.45 7.31
N GLU A 52 16.06 -3.60 7.58
CA GLU A 52 15.55 -2.61 6.62
C GLU A 52 16.67 -1.68 6.13
N ARG A 53 17.50 -1.15 7.03
CA ARG A 53 18.66 -0.33 6.66
C ARG A 53 19.66 -1.07 5.77
N LYS A 54 19.86 -2.37 6.01
CA LYS A 54 20.70 -3.21 5.17
C LYS A 54 20.14 -3.30 3.75
N LEU A 55 18.81 -3.56 3.60
CA LEU A 55 18.17 -3.65 2.29
C LEU A 55 18.23 -2.31 1.53
N LEU A 56 18.02 -1.19 2.23
CA LEU A 56 18.10 0.14 1.63
C LEU A 56 19.52 0.55 1.22
N ALA A 57 20.55 -0.08 1.80
CA ALA A 57 21.95 0.16 1.45
C ALA A 57 22.47 -0.76 0.33
N GLU A 58 21.68 -1.73 -0.13
CA GLU A 58 22.05 -2.59 -1.24
C GLU A 58 22.07 -1.82 -2.57
N GLU A 59 22.90 -2.27 -3.52
CA GLU A 59 22.92 -1.72 -4.86
C GLU A 59 21.55 -1.90 -5.54
N LYS A 60 21.15 -0.94 -6.35
CA LYS A 60 19.88 -1.00 -7.09
C LYS A 60 19.79 -2.27 -7.92
N PHE A 61 18.68 -2.97 -7.77
CA PHE A 61 18.40 -4.17 -8.53
C PHE A 61 17.96 -3.88 -9.97
N PHE A 62 17.09 -2.88 -10.13
CA PHE A 62 16.63 -2.45 -11.46
C PHE A 62 17.54 -1.38 -12.05
N THR A 63 17.78 -1.49 -13.36
CA THR A 63 18.42 -0.42 -14.13
C THR A 63 17.49 0.79 -14.26
N ASP A 64 18.04 1.96 -14.62
CA ASP A 64 17.24 3.17 -14.85
C ASP A 64 16.17 2.96 -15.95
N HIS A 65 16.49 2.13 -16.96
CA HIS A 65 15.54 1.75 -18.01
C HIS A 65 14.38 0.92 -17.47
N GLU A 66 14.68 -0.10 -16.66
CA GLU A 66 13.67 -0.97 -16.03
C GLU A 66 12.83 -0.18 -15.05
N MET A 67 13.44 0.70 -14.26
CA MET A 67 12.74 1.56 -13.30
C MET A 67 11.79 2.55 -14.00
N ALA A 68 12.21 3.14 -15.12
CA ALA A 68 11.33 4.00 -15.92
C ALA A 68 10.12 3.22 -16.46
N THR A 69 10.32 1.97 -16.90
CA THR A 69 9.22 1.08 -17.33
C THR A 69 8.28 0.73 -16.18
N ILE A 70 8.82 0.42 -14.99
CA ILE A 70 8.04 0.16 -13.77
C ILE A 70 7.19 1.38 -13.41
N THR A 71 7.76 2.57 -13.46
CA THR A 71 7.05 3.83 -13.15
C THR A 71 5.85 4.03 -14.09
N ILE A 72 6.05 3.86 -15.38
CA ILE A 72 4.97 3.98 -16.38
C ILE A 72 3.89 2.92 -16.12
N LEU A 73 4.28 1.67 -15.88
CA LEU A 73 3.32 0.60 -15.60
C LEU A 73 2.53 0.86 -14.32
N ALA A 74 3.18 1.35 -13.26
CA ALA A 74 2.54 1.70 -12.01
C ALA A 74 1.48 2.79 -12.20
N ASP A 75 1.79 3.83 -12.97
CA ASP A 75 0.86 4.93 -13.27
C ASP A 75 -0.24 4.54 -14.28
N ILE A 76 -0.02 3.54 -15.13
CA ILE A 76 -1.10 2.93 -15.94
C ILE A 76 -2.06 2.14 -15.05
N ILE A 77 -1.57 1.46 -14.01
CA ILE A 77 -2.38 0.64 -13.11
C ILE A 77 -3.17 1.51 -12.13
N ILE A 78 -2.54 2.52 -11.53
CA ILE A 78 -3.17 3.49 -10.63
C ILE A 78 -2.77 4.90 -11.09
N PRO A 79 -3.52 5.46 -12.04
CA PRO A 79 -3.28 6.82 -12.51
C PRO A 79 -3.71 7.84 -11.46
N LYS A 80 -3.20 9.05 -11.58
CA LYS A 80 -3.71 10.21 -10.84
C LYS A 80 -5.15 10.50 -11.25
N ASP A 81 -5.99 10.79 -10.27
CA ASP A 81 -7.36 11.26 -10.48
C ASP A 81 -7.64 12.54 -9.69
N GLU A 82 -8.93 12.90 -9.54
CA GLU A 82 -9.38 14.11 -8.84
C GLU A 82 -9.26 13.97 -7.31
N ILE A 83 -9.13 12.76 -6.79
CA ILE A 83 -9.18 12.43 -5.36
C ILE A 83 -7.78 12.15 -4.84
N SER A 84 -6.97 11.40 -5.60
CA SER A 84 -5.66 10.94 -5.16
C SER A 84 -4.55 11.14 -6.19
N GLY A 85 -3.30 11.10 -5.73
CA GLY A 85 -2.11 11.08 -6.58
C GLY A 85 -1.94 9.74 -7.30
N SER A 86 -1.02 9.71 -8.27
CA SER A 86 -0.67 8.48 -8.99
C SER A 86 0.19 7.52 -8.15
N ALA A 87 0.37 6.28 -8.66
CA ALA A 87 1.26 5.32 -8.04
C ALA A 87 2.71 5.83 -7.92
N SER A 88 3.22 6.57 -8.90
CA SER A 88 4.57 7.15 -8.82
C SER A 88 4.65 8.27 -7.78
N GLU A 89 3.62 9.12 -7.64
CA GLU A 89 3.54 10.13 -6.57
C GLU A 89 3.50 9.48 -5.18
N ALA A 90 2.93 8.28 -5.07
CA ALA A 90 2.92 7.46 -3.84
C ALA A 90 4.22 6.66 -3.61
N LYS A 91 5.26 6.86 -4.43
CA LYS A 91 6.57 6.16 -4.36
C LYS A 91 6.46 4.64 -4.54
N VAL A 92 5.50 4.18 -5.33
CA VAL A 92 5.35 2.75 -5.62
C VAL A 92 6.54 2.16 -6.37
N PRO A 93 7.22 2.86 -7.32
CA PRO A 93 8.43 2.34 -7.94
C PRO A 93 9.54 2.03 -6.93
N GLU A 94 9.76 2.90 -5.95
CA GLU A 94 10.74 2.71 -4.88
C GLU A 94 10.34 1.56 -3.95
N PHE A 95 9.04 1.41 -3.67
CA PHE A 95 8.53 0.25 -2.94
C PHE A 95 8.80 -1.06 -3.69
N ILE A 96 8.63 -1.10 -5.01
CA ILE A 96 8.91 -2.29 -5.83
C ILE A 96 10.40 -2.61 -5.82
N GLU A 97 11.27 -1.61 -5.90
CA GLU A 97 12.73 -1.78 -5.74
C GLU A 97 13.06 -2.42 -4.38
N PHE A 98 12.49 -1.90 -3.29
CA PHE A 98 12.68 -2.45 -1.95
C PHE A 98 12.18 -3.91 -1.85
N ILE A 99 10.99 -4.19 -2.35
CA ILE A 99 10.36 -5.52 -2.23
C ILE A 99 11.14 -6.61 -2.96
N VAL A 100 11.80 -6.33 -4.07
CA VAL A 100 12.59 -7.36 -4.76
C VAL A 100 13.88 -7.72 -4.02
N HIS A 101 14.37 -6.86 -3.13
CA HIS A 101 15.45 -7.17 -2.20
C HIS A 101 14.93 -7.98 -1.00
N ASP A 102 13.83 -7.56 -0.40
CA ASP A 102 13.19 -8.24 0.74
C ASP A 102 12.64 -9.63 0.35
N MET A 103 12.10 -9.75 -0.85
CA MET A 103 11.52 -10.98 -1.40
C MET A 103 12.18 -11.38 -2.73
N PRO A 104 13.37 -12.01 -2.71
CA PRO A 104 14.14 -12.34 -3.93
C PRO A 104 13.41 -13.23 -4.93
N SER A 105 12.35 -13.94 -4.53
CA SER A 105 11.48 -14.71 -5.42
C SER A 105 10.82 -13.86 -6.52
N HIS A 106 10.71 -12.55 -6.33
CA HIS A 106 10.18 -11.60 -7.32
C HIS A 106 11.20 -11.14 -8.35
N GLN A 107 12.50 -11.29 -8.09
CA GLN A 107 13.57 -10.78 -8.96
C GLN A 107 13.50 -11.31 -10.38
N VAL A 108 13.50 -12.62 -10.54
CA VAL A 108 13.47 -13.27 -11.87
C VAL A 108 12.16 -12.99 -12.61
N PRO A 109 10.97 -13.14 -12.01
CA PRO A 109 9.71 -12.79 -12.66
C PRO A 109 9.64 -11.32 -13.11
N MET A 110 10.12 -10.38 -12.31
CA MET A 110 10.09 -8.95 -12.64
C MET A 110 11.04 -8.64 -13.80
N LYS A 111 12.33 -8.98 -13.71
CA LYS A 111 13.28 -8.75 -14.82
C LYS A 111 12.88 -9.47 -16.10
N GLY A 112 12.46 -10.72 -16.00
CA GLY A 112 11.99 -11.50 -17.13
C GLY A 112 10.75 -10.89 -17.79
N GLY A 113 9.83 -10.37 -17.00
CA GLY A 113 8.62 -9.70 -17.47
C GLY A 113 8.88 -8.36 -18.14
N LEU A 114 9.73 -7.51 -17.56
CA LEU A 114 10.16 -6.24 -18.17
C LEU A 114 10.84 -6.46 -19.51
N ARG A 115 11.76 -7.42 -19.57
CA ARG A 115 12.42 -7.78 -20.85
C ARG A 115 11.42 -8.32 -21.87
N TRP A 116 10.49 -9.17 -21.46
CA TRP A 116 9.42 -9.69 -22.34
C TRP A 116 8.59 -8.54 -22.91
N LEU A 117 8.20 -7.57 -22.08
CA LEU A 117 7.40 -6.42 -22.48
C LEU A 117 8.15 -5.57 -23.51
N ASP A 118 9.44 -5.27 -23.30
CA ASP A 118 10.27 -4.56 -24.25
C ASP A 118 10.38 -5.30 -25.58
N MET A 119 10.54 -6.63 -25.56
CA MET A 119 10.57 -7.42 -26.79
C MET A 119 9.25 -7.39 -27.56
N GLN A 120 8.09 -7.39 -26.88
CA GLN A 120 6.79 -7.22 -27.54
C GLN A 120 6.64 -5.83 -28.15
N SER A 121 7.10 -4.80 -27.43
CA SER A 121 7.10 -3.42 -27.89
C SER A 121 7.98 -3.22 -29.12
N LEU A 122 9.21 -3.73 -29.09
CA LEU A 122 10.13 -3.70 -30.23
C LEU A 122 9.56 -4.39 -31.47
N LYS A 123 8.89 -5.54 -31.31
CA LYS A 123 8.23 -6.25 -32.40
C LYS A 123 7.06 -5.48 -33.02
N SER A 124 6.33 -4.73 -32.22
CA SER A 124 5.11 -4.05 -32.65
C SER A 124 5.36 -2.61 -33.11
N TYR A 125 6.33 -1.92 -32.49
CA TYR A 125 6.53 -0.47 -32.64
C TYR A 125 7.97 -0.05 -32.86
N GLU A 126 8.91 -0.99 -32.94
CA GLU A 126 10.35 -0.75 -33.15
C GLU A 126 11.00 0.14 -32.06
N LYS A 127 10.36 0.22 -30.89
CA LYS A 127 10.81 1.01 -29.74
C LYS A 127 10.66 0.19 -28.45
N PRO A 128 11.51 0.41 -27.42
CA PRO A 128 11.28 -0.14 -26.10
C PRO A 128 10.02 0.46 -25.50
N PHE A 129 9.40 -0.27 -24.58
CA PHE A 129 8.09 0.09 -24.02
C PHE A 129 8.03 1.51 -23.46
N LYS A 130 9.05 1.92 -22.70
CA LYS A 130 9.10 3.26 -22.10
C LYS A 130 9.10 4.41 -23.13
N ASP A 131 9.55 4.16 -24.35
CA ASP A 131 9.68 5.17 -25.42
C ASP A 131 8.48 5.14 -26.40
N CYS A 132 7.52 4.25 -26.18
CA CYS A 132 6.29 4.21 -26.95
C CYS A 132 5.32 5.33 -26.54
N ALA A 133 4.46 5.72 -27.48
CA ALA A 133 3.34 6.61 -27.15
C ALA A 133 2.37 5.91 -26.17
N GLN A 134 1.71 6.69 -25.32
CA GLN A 134 0.78 6.18 -24.32
C GLN A 134 -0.28 5.22 -24.91
N GLN A 135 -0.84 5.54 -26.06
CA GLN A 135 -1.79 4.67 -26.75
C GLN A 135 -1.19 3.30 -27.07
N GLN A 136 0.06 3.26 -27.57
CA GLN A 136 0.77 2.02 -27.88
C GLN A 136 1.07 1.20 -26.62
N GLN A 137 1.42 1.88 -25.51
CA GLN A 137 1.61 1.25 -24.21
C GLN A 137 0.31 0.57 -23.72
N ILE A 138 -0.81 1.27 -23.77
CA ILE A 138 -2.12 0.75 -23.40
C ILE A 138 -2.50 -0.45 -24.29
N GLU A 139 -2.32 -0.37 -25.61
CA GLU A 139 -2.62 -1.49 -26.52
C GLU A 139 -1.82 -2.77 -26.21
N LEU A 140 -0.58 -2.63 -25.75
CA LEU A 140 0.21 -3.78 -25.31
C LEU A 140 -0.30 -4.34 -23.98
N ILE A 141 -0.61 -3.45 -23.04
CA ILE A 141 -1.10 -3.86 -21.72
C ILE A 141 -2.46 -4.53 -21.82
N ASP A 142 -3.36 -4.05 -22.66
CA ASP A 142 -4.69 -4.67 -22.86
C ASP A 142 -4.61 -6.14 -23.30
N LYS A 143 -3.56 -6.53 -24.03
CA LYS A 143 -3.35 -7.94 -24.43
C LYS A 143 -3.03 -8.88 -23.27
N ILE A 144 -2.58 -8.33 -22.12
CA ILE A 144 -2.11 -9.09 -20.95
C ILE A 144 -2.83 -8.76 -19.65
N ALA A 145 -3.61 -7.67 -19.62
CA ALA A 145 -4.28 -7.20 -18.39
C ALA A 145 -5.39 -8.14 -17.90
N TYR A 146 -6.02 -8.86 -18.81
CA TYR A 146 -7.20 -9.69 -18.52
C TYR A 146 -6.89 -11.19 -18.76
N PRO A 147 -6.50 -11.95 -17.71
CA PRO A 147 -6.07 -13.35 -17.86
C PRO A 147 -7.05 -14.25 -18.63
N LYS A 148 -8.38 -14.03 -18.42
CA LYS A 148 -9.43 -14.84 -19.08
C LYS A 148 -9.64 -14.49 -20.56
N LYS A 149 -9.14 -13.35 -21.03
CA LYS A 149 -9.29 -12.87 -22.41
C LYS A 149 -7.97 -12.95 -23.18
N ALA A 150 -6.86 -13.08 -22.47
CA ALA A 150 -5.54 -13.11 -23.09
C ALA A 150 -5.33 -14.39 -23.91
N LYS A 151 -4.64 -14.25 -25.03
CA LYS A 151 -4.26 -15.39 -25.86
C LYS A 151 -3.19 -16.26 -25.17
N PRO A 152 -3.15 -17.59 -25.40
CA PRO A 152 -2.17 -18.48 -24.76
C PRO A 152 -0.72 -18.05 -24.91
N GLU A 153 -0.34 -17.51 -26.08
CA GLU A 153 1.01 -17.01 -26.35
C GLU A 153 1.42 -15.80 -25.48
N MET A 154 0.45 -15.12 -24.89
CA MET A 154 0.66 -13.97 -23.98
C MET A 154 0.79 -14.39 -22.50
N SER A 155 0.75 -15.68 -22.19
CA SER A 155 0.71 -16.21 -20.81
C SER A 155 1.85 -15.69 -19.92
N GLN A 156 3.05 -15.52 -20.48
CA GLN A 156 4.20 -14.97 -19.76
C GLN A 156 3.95 -13.49 -19.37
N GLY A 157 3.45 -12.69 -20.29
CA GLY A 157 3.07 -11.29 -20.03
C GLY A 157 1.94 -11.18 -19.02
N VAL A 158 0.94 -12.07 -19.09
CA VAL A 158 -0.18 -12.12 -18.13
C VAL A 158 0.33 -12.38 -16.70
N LYS A 159 1.26 -13.32 -16.52
CA LYS A 159 1.86 -13.61 -15.20
C LYS A 159 2.64 -12.41 -14.69
N PHE A 160 3.46 -11.79 -15.54
CA PHE A 160 4.21 -10.60 -15.19
C PHE A 160 3.29 -9.44 -14.80
N PHE A 161 2.30 -9.10 -15.63
CA PHE A 161 1.41 -7.98 -15.36
C PHE A 161 0.56 -8.21 -14.11
N SER A 162 0.16 -9.45 -13.83
CA SER A 162 -0.54 -9.79 -12.60
C SER A 162 0.34 -9.53 -11.36
N LEU A 163 1.63 -9.89 -11.41
CA LEU A 163 2.59 -9.59 -10.35
C LEU A 163 2.78 -8.06 -10.20
N MET A 164 3.03 -7.37 -11.31
CA MET A 164 3.21 -5.91 -11.35
C MET A 164 2.00 -5.21 -10.73
N ARG A 165 0.77 -5.59 -11.11
CA ARG A 165 -0.47 -5.03 -10.56
C ARG A 165 -0.59 -5.28 -9.06
N ASN A 166 -0.27 -6.48 -8.59
CA ASN A 166 -0.33 -6.80 -7.17
C ASN A 166 0.67 -5.97 -6.36
N LEU A 167 1.90 -5.84 -6.84
CA LEU A 167 2.92 -5.01 -6.18
C LEU A 167 2.53 -3.52 -6.19
N THR A 168 1.99 -3.03 -7.31
CA THR A 168 1.50 -1.65 -7.41
C THR A 168 0.37 -1.38 -6.43
N ALA A 169 -0.64 -2.25 -6.38
CA ALA A 169 -1.76 -2.11 -5.44
C ALA A 169 -1.28 -2.19 -3.99
N THR A 170 -0.38 -3.12 -3.67
CA THR A 170 0.19 -3.23 -2.32
C THR A 170 0.93 -1.95 -1.94
N GLY A 171 1.87 -1.47 -2.78
CA GLY A 171 2.64 -0.27 -2.51
C GLY A 171 1.76 0.98 -2.39
N PHE A 172 0.76 1.12 -3.25
CA PHE A 172 -0.14 2.28 -3.23
C PHE A 172 -1.00 2.31 -1.97
N TYR A 173 -1.78 1.25 -1.70
CA TYR A 173 -2.73 1.23 -0.58
C TYR A 173 -2.09 1.06 0.80
N THR A 174 -0.78 0.85 0.88
CA THR A 174 -0.01 0.95 2.12
C THR A 174 0.72 2.29 2.27
N SER A 175 0.69 3.15 1.25
CA SER A 175 1.23 4.51 1.31
C SER A 175 0.28 5.49 2.00
N GLU A 176 0.78 6.65 2.41
CA GLU A 176 -0.05 7.71 2.98
C GLU A 176 -1.13 8.19 2.00
N ILE A 177 -0.80 8.29 0.70
CA ILE A 177 -1.72 8.70 -0.36
C ILE A 177 -2.84 7.67 -0.49
N GLY A 178 -2.51 6.39 -0.63
CA GLY A 178 -3.50 5.33 -0.81
C GLY A 178 -4.36 5.07 0.44
N VAL A 179 -3.81 5.22 1.64
CA VAL A 179 -4.58 5.15 2.89
C VAL A 179 -5.62 6.26 2.97
N LYS A 180 -5.25 7.48 2.53
CA LYS A 180 -6.19 8.61 2.45
C LYS A 180 -7.26 8.39 1.36
N ASP A 181 -6.86 7.84 0.22
CA ASP A 181 -7.75 7.54 -0.91
C ASP A 181 -8.92 6.64 -0.51
N ILE A 182 -8.64 5.55 0.22
CA ILE A 182 -9.69 4.64 0.73
C ILE A 182 -10.43 5.19 1.96
N GLY A 183 -10.09 6.39 2.44
CA GLY A 183 -10.71 7.00 3.63
C GLY A 183 -10.45 6.25 4.93
N TYR A 184 -9.37 5.48 5.02
CA TYR A 184 -9.05 4.72 6.24
C TYR A 184 -8.59 5.65 7.36
N ALA A 185 -9.44 5.76 8.38
CA ALA A 185 -9.20 6.62 9.56
C ALA A 185 -8.65 5.86 10.78
N GLY A 186 -8.16 4.64 10.58
CA GLY A 186 -7.72 3.75 11.67
C GLY A 186 -8.87 2.99 12.33
N ASN A 187 -8.51 2.07 13.21
CA ASN A 187 -9.48 1.32 13.99
C ASN A 187 -10.08 2.22 15.08
N LYS A 188 -11.40 2.35 15.08
CA LYS A 188 -12.13 3.05 16.14
C LYS A 188 -12.91 2.05 16.96
N ALA A 189 -12.98 2.27 18.27
CA ALA A 189 -13.86 1.49 19.12
C ALA A 189 -15.32 1.73 18.68
N THR A 190 -15.98 0.67 18.26
CA THR A 190 -17.38 0.71 17.84
C THR A 190 -18.19 -0.33 18.60
N GLN A 191 -19.46 -0.03 18.82
CA GLN A 191 -20.42 -1.01 19.30
C GLN A 191 -21.20 -1.54 18.09
N TRP A 192 -21.20 -2.84 17.93
CA TRP A 192 -21.96 -3.47 16.86
C TRP A 192 -23.40 -3.70 17.33
N ASN A 193 -24.34 -2.98 16.74
CA ASN A 193 -25.77 -3.09 17.03
C ASN A 193 -26.55 -3.87 15.94
N GLY A 194 -25.87 -4.70 15.18
CA GLY A 194 -26.46 -5.39 14.03
C GLY A 194 -26.30 -4.61 12.72
N VAL A 195 -26.87 -5.16 11.66
CA VAL A 195 -26.91 -4.49 10.34
C VAL A 195 -27.93 -3.35 10.42
N PRO A 196 -27.58 -2.13 9.95
CA PRO A 196 -28.52 -1.01 9.94
C PRO A 196 -29.80 -1.32 9.16
N ASP A 197 -30.94 -0.83 9.65
CA ASP A 197 -32.26 -1.09 9.04
C ASP A 197 -32.35 -0.68 7.58
N GLU A 198 -31.68 0.40 7.19
CA GLU A 198 -31.60 0.88 5.82
C GLU A 198 -30.97 -0.14 4.88
N VAL A 199 -29.91 -0.81 5.35
CA VAL A 199 -29.22 -1.87 4.60
C VAL A 199 -30.10 -3.12 4.51
N LEU A 200 -30.74 -3.51 5.61
CA LEU A 200 -31.67 -4.64 5.61
C LEU A 200 -32.82 -4.43 4.61
N GLN A 201 -33.41 -3.23 4.61
CA GLN A 201 -34.48 -2.86 3.66
C GLN A 201 -34.03 -2.93 2.19
N GLN A 202 -32.80 -2.50 1.89
CA GLN A 202 -32.22 -2.57 0.54
C GLN A 202 -32.19 -4.02 0.01
N TYR A 203 -31.95 -4.99 0.91
CA TYR A 203 -31.92 -6.41 0.58
C TYR A 203 -33.23 -7.14 0.86
N LYS A 204 -34.30 -6.42 1.25
CA LYS A 204 -35.61 -6.97 1.64
C LYS A 204 -35.50 -8.00 2.77
N LEU A 205 -34.64 -7.72 3.73
CA LEU A 205 -34.43 -8.52 4.93
C LEU A 205 -34.93 -7.76 6.16
N ALA A 206 -35.23 -8.49 7.23
CA ALA A 206 -35.54 -7.95 8.54
C ALA A 206 -35.10 -8.96 9.61
N TYR A 207 -34.74 -8.47 10.79
CA TYR A 207 -34.53 -9.34 11.95
C TYR A 207 -35.84 -9.96 12.41
N THR A 208 -35.78 -11.23 12.76
CA THR A 208 -36.91 -11.93 13.40
C THR A 208 -37.09 -11.47 14.86
N GLU A 209 -38.27 -11.65 15.42
CA GLU A 209 -38.50 -11.33 16.83
C GLU A 209 -37.56 -12.09 17.78
N LYS A 210 -37.15 -13.29 17.40
CA LYS A 210 -36.21 -14.11 18.17
C LYS A 210 -34.82 -13.46 18.16
N GLU A 211 -34.32 -13.07 16.99
CA GLU A 211 -33.01 -12.41 16.82
C GLU A 211 -32.96 -11.07 17.59
N LEU A 212 -34.04 -10.28 17.54
CA LEU A 212 -34.13 -9.02 18.29
C LEU A 212 -34.10 -9.23 19.80
N LYS A 213 -34.57 -10.39 20.34
CA LYS A 213 -34.55 -10.70 21.75
C LYS A 213 -33.24 -11.35 22.22
N GLU A 214 -32.61 -12.16 21.36
CA GLU A 214 -31.44 -12.97 21.73
C GLU A 214 -30.11 -12.27 21.35
N CYS A 215 -30.10 -11.33 20.41
CA CYS A 215 -28.91 -10.59 20.04
C CYS A 215 -28.53 -9.53 21.08
N VAL A 216 -27.23 -9.31 21.23
CA VAL A 216 -26.70 -8.29 22.13
C VAL A 216 -27.11 -6.89 21.62
N SER A 217 -27.77 -6.12 22.49
CA SER A 217 -28.11 -4.72 22.24
C SER A 217 -27.37 -3.82 23.23
N PHE A 218 -26.72 -2.76 22.74
CA PHE A 218 -26.05 -1.77 23.58
C PHE A 218 -26.91 -0.53 23.86
N ASN A 219 -28.15 -0.52 23.36
CA ASN A 219 -29.07 0.61 23.51
C ASN A 219 -29.97 0.52 24.74
N ASN A 220 -29.81 -0.50 25.59
CA ASN A 220 -30.54 -0.59 26.85
C ASN A 220 -29.89 0.36 27.86
N LYS A 221 -30.47 1.56 27.98
CA LYS A 221 -30.36 2.40 29.18
C LYS A 221 -31.44 2.00 30.16
#